data_8ca010c287c00a2e9d00327a13604d21
#
_entry.id   8ca010c287c00a2e9d00327a13604d21
#
_cell.length_a   1.000
_cell.length_b   1.000
_cell.length_c   1.000
_cell.angle_alpha   90.00
_cell.angle_beta   90.00
_cell.angle_gamma   90.00
#
_symmetry.space_group_name_H-M   'P 1'
#
loop_
_entity.id
_entity.type
_entity.pdbx_description
1 polymer ?
#
loop_
_entity_poly.entity_id
_entity_poly.type
_entity_poly.pdbx_seq_one_letter_code
_entity_poly.pdbx_strand_id
1 'polypeptide(L)'
;LVDYDSYVDIRRNLIVGGPPAAEIPHSILQAVLAAEAEEGANSAFIPIDEYPIDSSVGYYPGCVDYIDQEMIFSHVNEGEMNLGETTTAAFTIFDEMGKDVTYLGRDFLKCCGHDQKWQGMTEVFEKLKAYNQKKLGDSGIDTLVTSCAECFRTFAMDYELEDMKVMHTTEYLIENGFDMDLATPEDVTVTYHDPCRLGRQMNIYEEPRDLVRAIDGVDLVEMEHTGEDALCCGVSSMMSCNENARSLRVTRMEEVRATGADTMLTSCPKCVSH
;
A
#
# COMPACT_ATOMS: atom_id res chain seq x y z
N LEU A 1 -7.74 16.16 -19.68
CA LEU A 1 -7.16 15.34 -18.60
C LEU A 1 -5.67 15.69 -18.53
N VAL A 2 -5.20 16.08 -17.36
CA VAL A 2 -3.76 16.28 -17.10
C VAL A 2 -3.17 14.89 -16.88
N ASP A 3 -2.13 14.54 -17.65
CA ASP A 3 -1.41 13.29 -17.43
C ASP A 3 -0.61 13.34 -16.11
N TYR A 4 -0.18 12.18 -15.63
CA TYR A 4 0.48 12.08 -14.33
C TYR A 4 1.84 12.78 -14.28
N ASP A 5 2.59 12.77 -15.38
CA ASP A 5 3.91 13.44 -15.43
C ASP A 5 3.73 14.95 -15.35
N SER A 6 2.79 15.51 -16.11
CA SER A 6 2.42 16.92 -16.01
C SER A 6 1.96 17.31 -14.59
N TYR A 7 1.22 16.44 -13.91
CA TYR A 7 0.81 16.69 -12.51
C TYR A 7 2.02 16.74 -11.57
N VAL A 8 2.95 15.80 -11.69
CA VAL A 8 4.18 15.78 -10.89
C VAL A 8 5.04 17.01 -11.15
N ASP A 9 5.18 17.43 -12.40
CA ASP A 9 5.93 18.65 -12.76
C ASP A 9 5.28 19.93 -12.20
N ILE A 10 3.97 20.03 -12.24
CA ILE A 10 3.25 21.16 -11.60
C ILE A 10 3.55 21.18 -10.10
N ARG A 11 3.45 20.04 -9.42
CA ARG A 11 3.75 19.92 -7.99
C ARG A 11 5.19 20.29 -7.67
N ARG A 12 6.15 19.79 -8.45
CA ARG A 12 7.58 20.12 -8.32
C ARG A 12 7.82 21.62 -8.43
N ASN A 13 7.21 22.28 -9.39
CA ASN A 13 7.35 23.72 -9.57
C ASN A 13 6.74 24.52 -8.41
N LEU A 14 5.69 24.02 -7.78
CA LEU A 14 5.10 24.64 -6.59
C LEU A 14 6.00 24.49 -5.36
N ILE A 15 6.71 23.37 -5.22
CA ILE A 15 7.60 23.10 -4.08
C ILE A 15 8.87 23.95 -4.13
N VAL A 16 9.40 24.23 -5.31
CA VAL A 16 10.58 25.11 -5.46
C VAL A 16 10.35 26.49 -4.84
N GLY A 17 9.12 26.91 -4.68
CA GLY A 17 8.76 28.21 -4.11
C GLY A 17 8.17 28.17 -2.68
N GLY A 18 8.02 27.01 -2.04
CA GLY A 18 7.32 26.95 -0.75
C GLY A 18 7.40 25.60 -0.03
N PRO A 19 6.76 25.48 1.13
CA PRO A 19 6.73 24.25 1.89
C PRO A 19 5.97 23.12 1.14
N PRO A 20 6.22 21.85 1.47
CA PRO A 20 5.47 20.71 0.93
C PRO A 20 3.96 20.93 1.06
N ALA A 21 3.22 20.51 0.06
CA ALA A 21 1.76 20.66 0.04
C ALA A 21 1.03 19.73 1.02
N ALA A 22 1.73 18.83 1.69
CA ALA A 22 1.15 17.93 2.67
C ALA A 22 0.90 18.63 4.00
N GLU A 23 -0.25 18.40 4.58
CA GLU A 23 -0.67 18.90 5.88
C GLU A 23 -0.61 17.79 6.94
N ILE A 24 -0.51 18.18 8.22
CA ILE A 24 -0.58 17.23 9.34
C ILE A 24 -1.95 16.50 9.32
N PRO A 25 -1.99 15.18 9.58
CA PRO A 25 -0.90 14.30 10.03
C PRO A 25 0.00 13.77 8.92
N HIS A 26 -0.44 13.77 7.68
CA HIS A 26 0.30 13.17 6.57
C HIS A 26 1.65 13.85 6.31
N SER A 27 1.81 15.14 6.61
CA SER A 27 3.08 15.82 6.44
C SER A 27 4.17 15.32 7.38
N ILE A 28 3.83 14.85 8.58
CA ILE A 28 4.80 14.22 9.50
C ILE A 28 5.28 12.91 8.92
N LEU A 29 4.38 12.04 8.48
CA LEU A 29 4.73 10.79 7.80
C LEU A 29 5.61 11.07 6.58
N GLN A 30 5.25 12.04 5.75
CA GLN A 30 6.02 12.41 4.58
C GLN A 30 7.44 12.88 4.93
N ALA A 31 7.59 13.66 6.00
CA ALA A 31 8.89 14.11 6.47
C ALA A 31 9.76 12.94 6.98
N VAL A 32 9.18 12.00 7.71
CA VAL A 32 9.87 10.79 8.18
C VAL A 32 10.33 9.95 6.99
N LEU A 33 9.44 9.68 6.04
CA LEU A 33 9.76 8.89 4.85
C LEU A 33 10.80 9.59 3.95
N ALA A 34 10.76 10.92 3.85
CA ALA A 34 11.74 11.68 3.10
C ALA A 34 13.14 11.65 3.76
N ALA A 35 13.19 11.63 5.09
CA ALA A 35 14.45 11.53 5.83
C ALA A 35 15.21 10.21 5.57
N GLU A 36 14.53 9.16 5.15
CA GLU A 36 15.17 7.91 4.72
C GLU A 36 16.08 8.07 3.48
N ALA A 37 15.87 9.11 2.68
CA ALA A 37 16.72 9.40 1.54
C ALA A 37 18.14 9.85 1.94
N GLU A 38 18.35 10.26 3.19
CA GLU A 38 19.67 10.70 3.66
C GLU A 38 20.62 9.51 3.87
N GLU A 39 21.91 9.75 3.61
CA GLU A 39 22.95 8.75 3.76
C GLU A 39 23.09 8.32 5.24
N GLY A 40 23.08 7.01 5.47
CA GLY A 40 23.17 6.43 6.82
C GLY A 40 21.85 6.48 7.62
N ALA A 41 20.78 7.01 7.05
CA ALA A 41 19.48 6.91 7.68
C ALA A 41 18.99 5.46 7.65
N ASN A 42 18.73 4.91 8.83
CA ASN A 42 18.04 3.64 9.01
C ASN A 42 16.67 3.93 9.59
N SER A 43 15.64 3.41 8.95
CA SER A 43 14.33 3.35 9.55
C SER A 43 14.14 1.97 10.14
N ALA A 44 14.63 1.78 11.37
CA ALA A 44 14.44 0.52 12.07
C ALA A 44 13.01 0.47 12.63
N PHE A 45 12.15 -0.30 12.03
CA PHE A 45 10.84 -0.60 12.60
C PHE A 45 10.65 -2.11 12.65
N ILE A 46 10.12 -2.56 13.75
CA ILE A 46 9.73 -3.90 14.18
C ILE A 46 10.39 -5.02 13.38
N PRO A 47 11.43 -5.66 13.91
CA PRO A 47 11.90 -6.92 13.36
C PRO A 47 10.77 -7.93 13.51
N ILE A 48 10.30 -8.47 12.39
CA ILE A 48 9.60 -9.74 12.41
C ILE A 48 10.71 -10.78 12.60
N ASP A 49 10.75 -11.39 13.78
CA ASP A 49 11.77 -12.39 14.10
C ASP A 49 11.69 -13.57 13.13
N GLU A 50 12.81 -13.87 12.48
CA GLU A 50 13.13 -15.14 11.82
C GLU A 50 12.32 -15.56 10.58
N TYR A 51 12.30 -14.76 9.52
CA TYR A 51 11.94 -15.29 8.20
C TYR A 51 13.20 -15.62 7.36
N PRO A 52 13.14 -16.69 6.55
CA PRO A 52 14.31 -17.14 5.80
C PRO A 52 14.78 -16.08 4.80
N ILE A 53 16.10 -15.89 4.75
CA ILE A 53 16.77 -14.88 3.91
C ILE A 53 17.07 -15.45 2.50
N ASP A 54 16.82 -16.73 2.26
CA ASP A 54 17.30 -17.47 1.09
C ASP A 54 16.22 -17.75 0.03
N SER A 55 15.16 -16.95 -0.03
CA SER A 55 14.11 -17.09 -1.05
C SER A 55 14.34 -16.13 -2.22
N SER A 56 13.98 -16.57 -3.43
CA SER A 56 13.90 -15.67 -4.59
C SER A 56 12.66 -14.76 -4.58
N VAL A 57 11.74 -14.98 -3.64
CA VAL A 57 10.56 -14.14 -3.43
C VAL A 57 10.77 -13.25 -2.21
N GLY A 58 10.63 -11.95 -2.40
CA GLY A 58 10.72 -10.98 -1.32
C GLY A 58 9.38 -10.27 -1.07
N TYR A 59 9.00 -10.13 0.20
CA TYR A 59 7.81 -9.37 0.61
C TYR A 59 8.20 -8.02 1.23
N TYR A 60 7.68 -6.94 0.66
CA TYR A 60 7.86 -5.59 1.15
C TYR A 60 6.56 -5.06 1.78
N PRO A 61 6.54 -4.76 3.09
CA PRO A 61 5.33 -4.40 3.82
C PRO A 61 4.76 -3.02 3.45
N GLY A 62 5.54 -2.16 2.80
CA GLY A 62 5.14 -0.80 2.50
C GLY A 62 5.21 0.12 3.71
N CYS A 63 4.18 0.95 3.87
CA CYS A 63 4.10 1.93 4.96
C CYS A 63 3.35 1.43 6.19
N VAL A 64 2.95 0.16 6.24
CA VAL A 64 2.14 -0.37 7.37
C VAL A 64 2.82 -0.14 8.71
N ASP A 65 4.12 -0.38 8.80
CA ASP A 65 4.89 -0.23 10.03
C ASP A 65 4.88 1.21 10.57
N TYR A 66 4.80 2.21 9.69
CA TYR A 66 4.73 3.62 10.10
C TYR A 66 3.33 4.06 10.49
N ILE A 67 2.33 3.52 9.79
CA ILE A 67 0.94 3.91 10.00
C ILE A 67 0.44 3.28 11.30
N ASP A 68 0.89 2.08 11.59
CA ASP A 68 0.45 1.30 12.73
C ASP A 68 1.12 1.68 14.03
N GLN A 69 2.36 2.15 13.94
CA GLN A 69 3.05 2.55 15.13
C GLN A 69 2.62 3.92 15.61
N GLU A 70 2.18 3.94 16.81
CA GLU A 70 1.82 4.99 17.74
C GLU A 70 2.34 6.41 17.47
N MET A 71 3.26 6.58 16.52
CA MET A 71 3.93 7.86 16.31
C MET A 71 3.09 8.91 15.61
N ILE A 72 2.20 8.51 14.70
CA ILE A 72 1.48 9.46 13.85
C ILE A 72 -0.01 9.48 14.12
N PHE A 73 -0.60 8.35 14.41
CA PHE A 73 -2.04 8.20 14.58
C PHE A 73 -2.51 7.77 15.97
N SER A 74 -1.60 7.45 16.91
CA SER A 74 -1.95 7.00 18.26
C SER A 74 -2.89 7.94 19.02
N HIS A 75 -2.77 9.23 18.75
CA HIS A 75 -3.62 10.25 19.39
C HIS A 75 -4.96 10.48 18.67
N VAL A 76 -5.14 9.88 17.51
CA VAL A 76 -6.37 9.95 16.70
C VAL A 76 -7.12 8.63 16.71
N ASN A 77 -6.38 7.55 16.93
CA ASN A 77 -6.89 6.20 16.92
C ASN A 77 -7.17 5.74 18.37
N GLU A 78 -8.39 5.51 18.73
CA GLU A 78 -8.81 5.03 20.08
C GLU A 78 -8.40 3.55 20.31
N GLY A 79 -7.35 3.07 19.66
CA GLY A 79 -6.63 1.88 20.08
C GLY A 79 -6.82 0.62 19.26
N GLU A 80 -7.43 0.66 18.09
CA GLU A 80 -7.79 -0.59 17.38
C GLU A 80 -7.25 -0.73 15.94
N MET A 81 -6.43 0.19 15.45
CA MET A 81 -5.83 0.02 14.12
C MET A 81 -4.50 -0.72 14.23
N ASN A 82 -4.46 -1.98 13.83
CA ASN A 82 -3.26 -2.81 13.81
C ASN A 82 -2.94 -3.23 12.36
N LEU A 83 -2.37 -2.32 11.57
CA LEU A 83 -1.99 -2.62 10.20
C LEU A 83 -0.80 -3.57 10.09
N GLY A 84 0.01 -3.71 11.13
CA GLY A 84 1.09 -4.69 11.24
C GLY A 84 0.58 -6.13 11.10
N GLU A 85 -0.65 -6.40 11.51
CA GLU A 85 -1.30 -7.69 11.29
C GLU A 85 -1.38 -8.08 9.81
N THR A 86 -1.42 -7.10 8.89
CA THR A 86 -1.38 -7.37 7.45
C THR A 86 -0.11 -8.13 7.05
N THR A 87 1.03 -7.74 7.60
CA THR A 87 2.31 -8.43 7.34
C THR A 87 2.32 -9.82 7.97
N THR A 88 1.90 -9.93 9.22
CA THR A 88 1.83 -11.23 9.92
C THR A 88 0.87 -12.18 9.20
N ALA A 89 -0.30 -11.71 8.79
CA ALA A 89 -1.27 -12.50 8.04
C ALA A 89 -0.71 -12.95 6.68
N ALA A 90 -0.01 -12.07 5.96
CA ALA A 90 0.61 -12.41 4.69
C ALA A 90 1.61 -13.57 4.85
N PHE A 91 2.48 -13.52 5.87
CA PHE A 91 3.43 -14.61 6.14
C PHE A 91 2.75 -15.90 6.59
N THR A 92 1.71 -15.80 7.42
CA THR A 92 0.90 -16.98 7.79
C THR A 92 0.32 -17.67 6.54
N ILE A 93 -0.21 -16.89 5.60
CA ILE A 93 -0.75 -17.43 4.34
C ILE A 93 0.37 -18.04 3.49
N PHE A 94 1.53 -17.37 3.36
CA PHE A 94 2.66 -17.92 2.60
C PHE A 94 3.14 -19.25 3.18
N ASP A 95 3.26 -19.34 4.51
CA ASP A 95 3.67 -20.58 5.20
C ASP A 95 2.67 -21.69 4.97
N GLU A 96 1.37 -21.43 5.09
CA GLU A 96 0.32 -22.43 4.81
C GLU A 96 0.30 -22.87 3.34
N MET A 97 0.64 -21.98 2.41
CA MET A 97 0.82 -22.32 1.00
C MET A 97 2.16 -23.00 0.69
N GLY A 98 3.03 -23.19 1.69
CA GLY A 98 4.37 -23.76 1.51
C GLY A 98 5.29 -22.88 0.65
N LYS A 99 5.16 -21.57 0.74
CA LYS A 99 5.98 -20.60 0.00
C LYS A 99 7.04 -20.00 0.90
N ASP A 100 8.29 -20.18 0.52
CA ASP A 100 9.40 -19.46 1.16
C ASP A 100 9.44 -18.03 0.65
N VAL A 101 9.32 -17.05 1.57
CA VAL A 101 9.29 -15.62 1.25
C VAL A 101 10.21 -14.86 2.21
N THR A 102 11.12 -14.07 1.66
CA THR A 102 12.01 -13.21 2.46
C THR A 102 11.32 -11.91 2.86
N TYR A 103 11.39 -11.54 4.12
CA TYR A 103 10.92 -10.23 4.59
C TYR A 103 11.90 -9.13 4.19
N LEU A 104 11.40 -8.12 3.49
CA LEU A 104 12.16 -6.95 3.05
C LEU A 104 11.73 -5.72 3.83
N GLY A 105 11.98 -5.73 5.14
CA GLY A 105 11.65 -4.61 6.03
C GLY A 105 12.51 -3.38 5.84
N ARG A 106 12.36 -2.44 6.74
CA ARG A 106 13.02 -1.13 6.67
C ARG A 106 14.52 -1.14 6.96
N ASP A 107 15.03 -2.21 7.49
CA ASP A 107 16.45 -2.49 7.62
C ASP A 107 17.08 -2.91 6.27
N PHE A 108 16.28 -3.41 5.34
CA PHE A 108 16.72 -3.83 4.02
C PHE A 108 16.34 -2.82 2.92
N LEU A 109 15.06 -2.45 2.79
CA LEU A 109 14.57 -1.45 1.84
C LEU A 109 14.11 -0.18 2.56
N LYS A 110 14.28 0.95 1.91
CA LYS A 110 13.73 2.25 2.30
C LYS A 110 12.32 2.43 1.74
N CYS A 111 11.68 3.55 2.06
CA CYS A 111 10.41 3.93 1.45
C CYS A 111 10.46 3.79 -0.09
N CYS A 112 9.37 3.30 -0.69
CA CYS A 112 9.28 3.20 -2.15
C CYS A 112 9.32 4.56 -2.86
N GLY A 113 9.11 5.65 -2.13
CA GLY A 113 9.15 7.01 -2.66
C GLY A 113 7.88 7.46 -3.37
N HIS A 114 6.79 6.67 -3.33
CA HIS A 114 5.53 7.03 -3.98
C HIS A 114 5.10 8.46 -3.63
N ASP A 115 4.96 8.73 -2.35
CA ASP A 115 4.44 10.02 -1.88
C ASP A 115 5.39 11.17 -2.24
N GLN A 116 6.69 10.96 -2.14
CA GLN A 116 7.69 11.96 -2.50
C GLN A 116 7.61 12.32 -3.98
N LYS A 117 7.50 11.31 -4.86
CA LYS A 117 7.29 11.54 -6.29
C LYS A 117 6.01 12.34 -6.55
N TRP A 118 4.88 11.92 -5.98
CA TRP A 118 3.59 12.55 -6.22
C TRP A 118 3.46 13.95 -5.59
N GLN A 119 4.27 14.26 -4.58
CA GLN A 119 4.42 15.61 -4.05
C GLN A 119 5.33 16.51 -4.89
N GLY A 120 6.08 15.96 -5.83
CA GLY A 120 7.08 16.68 -6.63
C GLY A 120 8.46 16.78 -5.97
N MET A 121 8.72 16.02 -4.89
CA MET A 121 10.03 15.90 -4.24
C MET A 121 10.94 14.95 -5.03
N THR A 122 11.20 15.29 -6.29
CA THR A 122 11.87 14.39 -7.25
C THR A 122 13.24 13.94 -6.77
N GLU A 123 14.05 14.85 -6.20
CA GLU A 123 15.39 14.50 -5.73
C GLU A 123 15.37 13.48 -4.59
N VAL A 124 14.39 13.58 -3.70
CA VAL A 124 14.18 12.61 -2.60
C VAL A 124 13.76 11.27 -3.18
N PHE A 125 12.81 11.28 -4.11
CA PHE A 125 12.38 10.07 -4.80
C PHE A 125 13.54 9.35 -5.49
N GLU A 126 14.37 10.06 -6.26
CA GLU A 126 15.49 9.47 -6.98
C GLU A 126 16.54 8.85 -6.04
N LYS A 127 16.80 9.46 -4.89
CA LYS A 127 17.69 8.88 -3.86
C LYS A 127 17.14 7.58 -3.30
N LEU A 128 15.86 7.54 -2.95
CA LEU A 128 15.17 6.34 -2.46
C LEU A 128 15.16 5.23 -3.52
N LYS A 129 14.83 5.59 -4.75
CA LYS A 129 14.83 4.70 -5.91
C LYS A 129 16.21 4.07 -6.11
N ALA A 130 17.25 4.87 -6.20
CA ALA A 130 18.62 4.39 -6.42
C ALA A 130 19.08 3.43 -5.32
N TYR A 131 18.77 3.73 -4.05
CA TYR A 131 19.09 2.84 -2.94
C TYR A 131 18.37 1.50 -3.06
N ASN A 132 17.05 1.53 -3.24
CA ASN A 132 16.22 0.31 -3.28
C ASN A 132 16.55 -0.54 -4.52
N GLN A 133 16.76 0.07 -5.70
CA GLN A 133 17.16 -0.66 -6.90
C GLN A 133 18.49 -1.39 -6.71
N LYS A 134 19.47 -0.73 -6.09
CA LYS A 134 20.73 -1.37 -5.79
C LYS A 134 20.57 -2.55 -4.84
N LYS A 135 19.80 -2.38 -3.75
CA LYS A 135 19.54 -3.44 -2.77
C LYS A 135 18.82 -4.63 -3.37
N LEU A 136 17.80 -4.38 -4.16
CA LEU A 136 17.04 -5.43 -4.86
C LEU A 136 17.93 -6.15 -5.89
N GLY A 137 18.72 -5.41 -6.67
CA GLY A 137 19.63 -6.01 -7.66
C GLY A 137 20.72 -6.88 -7.04
N ASP A 138 21.17 -6.57 -5.82
CA ASP A 138 22.18 -7.33 -5.09
C ASP A 138 21.59 -8.52 -4.29
N SER A 139 20.25 -8.66 -4.20
CA SER A 139 19.59 -9.56 -3.27
C SER A 139 19.42 -11.00 -3.77
N GLY A 140 19.39 -11.19 -5.09
CA GLY A 140 19.01 -12.48 -5.69
C GLY A 140 17.49 -12.72 -5.72
N ILE A 141 16.67 -11.73 -5.34
CA ILE A 141 15.22 -11.79 -5.44
C ILE A 141 14.80 -11.55 -6.89
N ASP A 142 13.94 -12.40 -7.42
CA ASP A 142 13.35 -12.29 -8.75
C ASP A 142 11.86 -11.87 -8.73
N THR A 143 11.20 -12.02 -7.58
CA THR A 143 9.81 -11.64 -7.40
C THR A 143 9.64 -10.78 -6.15
N LEU A 144 9.17 -9.54 -6.35
CA LEU A 144 8.86 -8.58 -5.28
C LEU A 144 7.36 -8.53 -5.05
N VAL A 145 6.92 -8.93 -3.86
CA VAL A 145 5.52 -8.91 -3.44
C VAL A 145 5.27 -7.80 -2.43
N THR A 146 4.15 -7.11 -2.52
CA THR A 146 3.76 -6.10 -1.53
C THR A 146 2.25 -6.01 -1.34
N SER A 147 1.79 -5.77 -0.13
CA SER A 147 0.37 -5.54 0.19
C SER A 147 -0.06 -4.07 0.06
N CYS A 148 0.82 -3.21 -0.42
CA CYS A 148 0.51 -1.79 -0.61
C CYS A 148 0.36 -1.46 -2.09
N ALA A 149 -0.84 -1.07 -2.50
CA ALA A 149 -1.14 -0.68 -3.89
C ALA A 149 -0.25 0.47 -4.41
N GLU A 150 0.13 1.41 -3.54
CA GLU A 150 1.02 2.52 -3.92
C GLU A 150 2.45 2.03 -4.14
N CYS A 151 2.95 1.15 -3.26
CA CYS A 151 4.28 0.57 -3.42
C CYS A 151 4.34 -0.32 -4.66
N PHE A 152 3.34 -1.18 -4.86
CA PHE A 152 3.23 -2.05 -6.04
C PHE A 152 3.33 -1.23 -7.34
N ARG A 153 2.47 -0.23 -7.50
CA ARG A 153 2.48 0.65 -8.67
C ARG A 153 3.84 1.34 -8.85
N THR A 154 4.44 1.81 -7.76
CA THR A 154 5.70 2.56 -7.82
C THR A 154 6.87 1.67 -8.23
N PHE A 155 7.01 0.49 -7.64
CA PHE A 155 8.04 -0.47 -8.05
C PHE A 155 7.84 -0.96 -9.49
N ALA A 156 6.60 -1.23 -9.90
CA ALA A 156 6.31 -1.75 -11.23
C ALA A 156 6.46 -0.73 -12.35
N MET A 157 6.23 0.56 -12.08
CA MET A 157 6.16 1.57 -13.15
C MET A 157 7.25 2.64 -13.08
N ASP A 158 7.79 2.91 -11.88
CA ASP A 158 8.70 4.02 -11.69
C ASP A 158 10.15 3.58 -11.44
N TYR A 159 10.34 2.30 -11.12
CA TYR A 159 11.66 1.68 -10.95
C TYR A 159 12.08 0.95 -12.22
N GLU A 160 13.37 0.78 -12.40
CA GLU A 160 13.97 -0.02 -13.47
C GLU A 160 14.38 -1.39 -12.88
N LEU A 161 13.42 -2.33 -12.83
CA LEU A 161 13.56 -3.68 -12.28
C LEU A 161 13.32 -4.71 -13.38
N GLU A 162 14.11 -4.64 -14.47
CA GLU A 162 13.88 -5.36 -15.72
C GLU A 162 13.81 -6.88 -15.57
N ASP A 163 14.56 -7.46 -14.63
CA ASP A 163 14.62 -8.91 -14.38
C ASP A 163 13.79 -9.35 -13.16
N MET A 164 12.98 -8.46 -12.60
CA MET A 164 12.21 -8.71 -11.38
C MET A 164 10.71 -8.59 -11.64
N LYS A 165 9.96 -9.63 -11.28
CA LYS A 165 8.50 -9.57 -11.29
C LYS A 165 8.02 -8.80 -10.06
N VAL A 166 7.27 -7.73 -10.25
CA VAL A 166 6.64 -6.99 -9.15
C VAL A 166 5.16 -7.35 -9.11
N MET A 167 4.67 -7.74 -7.92
CA MET A 167 3.29 -8.22 -7.75
C MET A 167 2.63 -7.60 -6.52
N HIS A 168 1.35 -7.34 -6.62
CA HIS A 168 0.55 -7.14 -5.42
C HIS A 168 0.27 -8.50 -4.75
N THR A 169 0.15 -8.51 -3.41
CA THR A 169 -0.09 -9.76 -2.67
C THR A 169 -1.31 -10.53 -3.19
N THR A 170 -2.39 -9.83 -3.59
CA THR A 170 -3.58 -10.48 -4.13
C THR A 170 -3.33 -11.22 -5.44
N GLU A 171 -2.52 -10.64 -6.34
CA GLU A 171 -2.10 -11.34 -7.57
C GLU A 171 -1.22 -12.54 -7.26
N TYR A 172 -0.23 -12.33 -6.36
CA TYR A 172 0.70 -13.39 -5.98
C TYR A 172 -0.02 -14.61 -5.44
N LEU A 173 -1.00 -14.41 -4.56
CA LEU A 173 -1.78 -15.49 -3.97
C LEU A 173 -2.59 -16.24 -5.03
N ILE A 174 -3.31 -15.55 -5.89
CA ILE A 174 -4.11 -16.16 -6.97
C ILE A 174 -3.22 -16.92 -7.95
N GLU A 175 -2.13 -16.32 -8.45
CA GLU A 175 -1.24 -16.97 -9.40
C GLU A 175 -0.53 -18.21 -8.81
N ASN A 176 -0.30 -18.24 -7.51
CA ASN A 176 0.37 -19.33 -6.82
C ASN A 176 -0.58 -20.40 -6.26
N GLY A 177 -1.86 -20.33 -6.63
CA GLY A 177 -2.84 -21.36 -6.32
C GLY A 177 -3.35 -21.28 -4.89
N PHE A 178 -3.74 -20.06 -4.47
CA PHE A 178 -4.46 -19.88 -3.21
C PHE A 178 -5.68 -20.80 -3.18
N ASP A 179 -5.62 -21.84 -2.38
CA ASP A 179 -6.67 -22.82 -2.20
C ASP A 179 -6.66 -23.23 -0.72
N MET A 180 -7.15 -22.33 0.11
CA MET A 180 -7.23 -22.51 1.56
C MET A 180 -8.69 -22.69 1.96
N ASP A 181 -8.95 -23.68 2.79
CA ASP A 181 -10.26 -23.90 3.41
C ASP A 181 -10.49 -22.86 4.52
N LEU A 182 -10.77 -21.61 4.10
CA LEU A 182 -11.02 -20.50 4.98
C LEU A 182 -12.52 -20.30 5.18
N ALA A 183 -12.91 -20.08 6.43
CA ALA A 183 -14.27 -19.79 6.78
C ALA A 183 -14.37 -18.75 7.91
N THR A 184 -15.38 -17.95 7.90
CA THR A 184 -15.73 -17.08 9.03
C THR A 184 -16.58 -17.83 10.06
N PRO A 185 -16.44 -17.51 11.37
CA PRO A 185 -17.27 -18.14 12.42
C PRO A 185 -18.76 -17.90 12.27
N GLU A 186 -19.14 -16.76 11.70
CA GLU A 186 -20.51 -16.32 11.41
C GLU A 186 -20.53 -15.72 10.01
N ASP A 187 -21.69 -15.78 9.34
CA ASP A 187 -21.84 -15.15 8.04
C ASP A 187 -21.61 -13.63 8.15
N VAL A 188 -20.78 -13.09 7.27
CA VAL A 188 -20.45 -11.67 7.25
C VAL A 188 -20.63 -11.09 5.84
N THR A 189 -21.28 -9.94 5.75
CA THR A 189 -21.39 -9.19 4.50
C THR A 189 -20.27 -8.16 4.41
N VAL A 190 -19.50 -8.22 3.34
CA VAL A 190 -18.39 -7.29 3.12
C VAL A 190 -18.58 -6.50 1.83
N THR A 191 -18.00 -5.31 1.78
CA THR A 191 -17.87 -4.55 0.53
C THR A 191 -16.40 -4.25 0.27
N TYR A 192 -16.03 -4.11 -1.00
CA TYR A 192 -14.62 -3.89 -1.37
C TYR A 192 -14.40 -2.49 -1.96
N HIS A 193 -13.44 -1.77 -1.38
CA HIS A 193 -12.98 -0.50 -1.93
C HIS A 193 -11.78 -0.73 -2.85
N ASP A 194 -11.94 -0.44 -4.15
CA ASP A 194 -10.86 -0.52 -5.12
C ASP A 194 -9.83 0.60 -4.93
N PRO A 195 -8.59 0.29 -4.50
CA PRO A 195 -7.55 1.30 -4.41
C PRO A 195 -7.20 1.80 -5.82
N CYS A 196 -7.20 3.11 -6.01
CA CYS A 196 -6.97 3.71 -7.33
C CYS A 196 -5.61 3.31 -7.96
N ARG A 197 -4.60 3.02 -7.13
CA ARG A 197 -3.28 2.58 -7.60
C ARG A 197 -3.26 1.11 -8.03
N LEU A 198 -4.09 0.28 -7.44
CA LEU A 198 -4.22 -1.13 -7.81
C LEU A 198 -5.14 -1.28 -9.03
N GLY A 199 -6.37 -0.80 -8.93
CA GLY A 199 -7.36 -0.90 -9.99
C GLY A 199 -7.01 0.00 -11.18
N ARG A 200 -7.25 1.29 -11.05
CA ARG A 200 -7.20 2.23 -12.19
C ARG A 200 -5.82 2.37 -12.84
N GLN A 201 -4.73 2.20 -12.12
CA GLN A 201 -3.38 2.33 -12.68
C GLN A 201 -2.75 1.01 -13.08
N MET A 202 -3.10 -0.10 -12.43
CA MET A 202 -2.50 -1.41 -12.68
C MET A 202 -3.50 -2.42 -13.25
N ASN A 203 -4.78 -2.05 -13.36
CA ASN A 203 -5.85 -2.88 -13.94
C ASN A 203 -6.11 -4.19 -13.15
N ILE A 204 -5.90 -4.16 -11.83
CA ILE A 204 -6.16 -5.30 -10.95
C ILE A 204 -7.43 -5.04 -10.17
N TYR A 205 -8.48 -5.81 -10.49
CA TYR A 205 -9.82 -5.65 -9.93
C TYR A 205 -10.38 -6.96 -9.38
N GLU A 206 -10.19 -8.06 -10.08
CA GLU A 206 -10.83 -9.33 -9.75
C GLU A 206 -10.05 -10.15 -8.72
N GLU A 207 -8.72 -10.10 -8.73
CA GLU A 207 -7.87 -10.88 -7.83
C GLU A 207 -8.20 -10.65 -6.34
N PRO A 208 -8.41 -9.42 -5.85
CA PRO A 208 -8.87 -9.20 -4.49
C PRO A 208 -10.26 -9.77 -4.22
N ARG A 209 -11.16 -9.68 -5.21
CA ARG A 209 -12.53 -10.19 -5.11
C ARG A 209 -12.57 -11.71 -5.09
N ASP A 210 -11.74 -12.35 -5.89
CA ASP A 210 -11.64 -13.81 -5.95
C ASP A 210 -11.12 -14.38 -4.62
N LEU A 211 -10.16 -13.71 -3.98
CA LEU A 211 -9.72 -14.07 -2.62
C LEU A 211 -10.85 -13.96 -1.60
N VAL A 212 -11.62 -12.88 -1.64
CA VAL A 212 -12.75 -12.67 -0.73
C VAL A 212 -13.83 -13.73 -0.94
N ARG A 213 -14.18 -14.03 -2.20
CA ARG A 213 -15.19 -15.05 -2.56
C ARG A 213 -14.77 -16.48 -2.20
N ALA A 214 -13.46 -16.71 -2.04
CA ALA A 214 -12.94 -18.01 -1.63
C ALA A 214 -13.11 -18.30 -0.12
N ILE A 215 -13.58 -17.34 0.67
CA ILE A 215 -13.79 -17.51 2.11
C ILE A 215 -15.24 -17.89 2.37
N ASP A 216 -15.49 -19.07 2.94
CA ASP A 216 -16.82 -19.53 3.29
C ASP A 216 -17.45 -18.64 4.37
N GLY A 217 -18.73 -18.30 4.21
CA GLY A 217 -19.45 -17.41 5.10
C GLY A 217 -19.26 -15.92 4.81
N VAL A 218 -18.53 -15.56 3.75
CA VAL A 218 -18.37 -14.17 3.31
C VAL A 218 -19.26 -13.88 2.10
N ASP A 219 -20.13 -12.88 2.22
CA ASP A 219 -20.95 -12.35 1.11
C ASP A 219 -20.39 -10.99 0.66
N LEU A 220 -19.94 -10.93 -0.60
CA LEU A 220 -19.39 -9.72 -1.18
C LEU A 220 -20.46 -8.90 -1.91
N VAL A 221 -20.74 -7.71 -1.41
CA VAL A 221 -21.65 -6.74 -2.02
C VAL A 221 -20.87 -5.54 -2.54
N GLU A 222 -21.21 -5.07 -3.74
CA GLU A 222 -20.50 -3.96 -4.39
C GLU A 222 -21.12 -2.61 -4.06
N MET A 223 -20.28 -1.57 -3.99
CA MET A 223 -20.72 -0.18 -3.90
C MET A 223 -21.25 0.33 -5.25
N GLU A 224 -21.92 1.47 -5.26
CA GLU A 224 -22.43 2.11 -6.49
C GLU A 224 -21.31 2.36 -7.51
N HIS A 225 -20.19 2.93 -7.04
CA HIS A 225 -19.02 3.15 -7.87
C HIS A 225 -17.94 2.12 -7.52
N THR A 226 -17.74 1.14 -8.37
CA THR A 226 -16.81 0.03 -8.19
C THR A 226 -15.93 -0.20 -9.43
N GLY A 227 -14.85 -0.93 -9.31
CA GLY A 227 -13.93 -1.22 -10.40
C GLY A 227 -13.32 0.05 -11.00
N GLU A 228 -13.46 0.24 -12.32
CA GLU A 228 -12.92 1.41 -13.02
C GLU A 228 -13.55 2.73 -12.57
N ASP A 229 -14.81 2.69 -12.16
CA ASP A 229 -15.57 3.85 -11.71
C ASP A 229 -15.40 4.15 -10.21
N ALA A 230 -14.66 3.33 -9.47
CA ALA A 230 -14.48 3.47 -8.04
C ALA A 230 -14.02 4.87 -7.64
N LEU A 231 -14.68 5.46 -6.64
CA LEU A 231 -14.26 6.76 -6.10
C LEU A 231 -12.98 6.61 -5.29
N CYS A 232 -12.14 7.65 -5.32
CA CYS A 232 -10.93 7.69 -4.50
C CYS A 232 -11.28 7.81 -3.01
N CYS A 233 -10.51 7.15 -2.13
CA CYS A 233 -10.62 7.35 -0.68
C CYS A 233 -10.30 8.79 -0.23
N GLY A 234 -9.62 9.56 -1.06
CA GLY A 234 -9.24 10.94 -0.79
C GLY A 234 -7.78 11.15 -0.37
N VAL A 235 -7.11 10.13 0.16
CA VAL A 235 -5.74 10.26 0.69
C VAL A 235 -4.73 10.69 -0.36
N SER A 236 -4.78 10.10 -1.54
CA SER A 236 -3.83 10.41 -2.61
C SER A 236 -4.13 11.73 -3.31
N SER A 237 -5.36 12.23 -3.24
CA SER A 237 -5.71 13.43 -4.00
C SER A 237 -4.84 14.58 -3.60
N MET A 238 -4.30 14.54 -2.33
CA MET A 238 -3.39 15.55 -2.03
C MET A 238 -2.44 15.33 -0.97
N MET A 239 -2.43 14.18 -0.38
CA MET A 239 -1.63 13.99 0.82
C MET A 239 -1.83 15.16 1.79
N SER A 240 -3.04 15.70 1.77
CA SER A 240 -3.48 16.80 2.61
C SER A 240 -4.86 16.52 3.16
N CYS A 241 -5.10 16.89 4.40
CA CYS A 241 -6.38 16.71 5.08
C CYS A 241 -7.30 17.93 4.84
N ASN A 242 -7.46 18.33 3.58
CA ASN A 242 -8.31 19.45 3.21
C ASN A 242 -9.78 19.04 2.95
N GLU A 243 -10.64 20.01 2.69
CA GLU A 243 -12.07 19.78 2.44
C GLU A 243 -12.32 18.89 1.21
N ASN A 244 -11.47 18.90 0.20
CA ASN A 244 -11.61 18.02 -0.95
C ASN A 244 -11.34 16.55 -0.58
N ALA A 245 -10.27 16.29 0.16
CA ALA A 245 -9.96 14.95 0.65
C ALA A 245 -11.08 14.43 1.58
N ARG A 246 -11.57 15.30 2.48
CA ARG A 246 -12.70 14.97 3.34
C ARG A 246 -13.98 14.66 2.56
N SER A 247 -14.29 15.47 1.56
CA SER A 247 -15.49 15.26 0.72
C SER A 247 -15.44 13.91 0.02
N LEU A 248 -14.30 13.56 -0.61
CA LEU A 248 -14.13 12.25 -1.24
C LEU A 248 -14.33 11.10 -0.26
N ARG A 249 -13.71 11.20 0.92
CA ARG A 249 -13.85 10.19 1.97
C ARG A 249 -15.30 10.04 2.42
N VAL A 250 -15.97 11.17 2.71
CA VAL A 250 -17.37 11.15 3.17
C VAL A 250 -18.27 10.50 2.12
N THR A 251 -18.16 10.91 0.86
CA THR A 251 -18.93 10.30 -0.24
C THR A 251 -18.68 8.79 -0.32
N ARG A 252 -17.41 8.38 -0.22
CA ARG A 252 -17.08 6.94 -0.27
C ARG A 252 -17.69 6.17 0.90
N MET A 253 -17.64 6.73 2.11
CA MET A 253 -18.24 6.11 3.31
C MET A 253 -19.79 6.10 3.26
N GLU A 254 -20.40 7.05 2.55
CA GLU A 254 -21.85 7.00 2.28
C GLU A 254 -22.23 5.85 1.36
N GLU A 255 -21.44 5.57 0.33
CA GLU A 255 -21.62 4.40 -0.53
C GLU A 255 -21.44 3.09 0.26
N VAL A 256 -20.42 2.99 1.11
CA VAL A 256 -20.25 1.83 2.01
C VAL A 256 -21.50 1.59 2.84
N ARG A 257 -22.01 2.62 3.49
CA ARG A 257 -23.24 2.51 4.31
C ARG A 257 -24.46 2.09 3.50
N ALA A 258 -24.53 2.52 2.23
CA ALA A 258 -25.65 2.19 1.36
C ALA A 258 -25.66 0.70 0.97
N THR A 259 -24.52 0.01 1.00
CA THR A 259 -24.47 -1.45 0.75
C THR A 259 -25.08 -2.27 1.88
N GLY A 260 -25.07 -1.75 3.10
CA GLY A 260 -25.47 -2.50 4.30
C GLY A 260 -24.41 -3.52 4.76
N ALA A 261 -23.20 -3.48 4.21
CA ALA A 261 -22.10 -4.36 4.59
C ALA A 261 -21.63 -4.10 6.03
N ASP A 262 -21.26 -5.17 6.72
CA ASP A 262 -20.70 -5.13 8.08
C ASP A 262 -19.29 -4.56 8.09
N THR A 263 -18.52 -4.84 7.02
CA THR A 263 -17.10 -4.46 6.91
C THR A 263 -16.73 -4.00 5.49
N MET A 264 -15.92 -2.96 5.40
CA MET A 264 -15.27 -2.56 4.15
C MET A 264 -13.84 -3.11 4.10
N LEU A 265 -13.53 -3.81 3.03
CA LEU A 265 -12.18 -4.31 2.73
C LEU A 265 -11.48 -3.40 1.73
N THR A 266 -10.16 -3.35 1.80
CA THR A 266 -9.34 -2.68 0.79
C THR A 266 -7.91 -3.23 0.78
N SER A 267 -7.25 -3.22 -0.37
CA SER A 267 -5.89 -3.71 -0.58
C SER A 267 -4.86 -2.56 -0.60
N CYS A 268 -5.04 -1.56 0.26
CA CYS A 268 -4.09 -0.44 0.38
C CYS A 268 -4.09 0.12 1.81
N PRO A 269 -2.97 0.04 2.55
CA PRO A 269 -2.88 0.56 3.92
C PRO A 269 -3.14 2.06 4.01
N LYS A 270 -2.83 2.81 2.96
CA LYS A 270 -3.15 4.24 2.90
C LYS A 270 -4.66 4.52 2.83
N CYS A 271 -5.43 3.67 2.14
CA CYS A 271 -6.89 3.80 2.14
C CYS A 271 -7.48 3.48 3.52
N VAL A 272 -6.89 2.53 4.24
CA VAL A 272 -7.30 2.20 5.62
C VAL A 272 -7.03 3.38 6.57
N SER A 273 -5.87 4.02 6.45
CA SER A 273 -5.45 5.10 7.36
C SER A 273 -6.19 6.43 7.15
N HIS A 274 -6.99 6.57 6.12
CA HIS A 274 -7.66 7.82 5.75
C HIS A 274 -9.13 7.80 6.07
#